data_07181328b5c923a823422ce9204d2a95
#
_entry.id   07181328b5c923a823422ce9204d2a95
#
_cell.length_a   1.000
_cell.length_b   1.000
_cell.length_c   1.000
_cell.angle_alpha   90.00
_cell.angle_beta   90.00
_cell.angle_gamma   90.00
#
_symmetry.space_group_name_H-M   'P 1'
#
loop_
_entity.id
_entity.type
_entity.pdbx_description
1 polymer ?
#
loop_
_entity_poly.entity_id
_entity_poly.type
_entity_poly.pdbx_seq_one_letter_code
_entity_poly.pdbx_strand_id
1 'polypeptide(L)'
;MKIIVNFDFIQQELAGKTDVFEVADGTILGDLLRMIDAKIMEAGKNKNIDTTYKTTLAGSQLNGCVVFINGSAPEKMLEHRLHGEDNIEFVYGFCGG
;
A
#
# COMPACT_ATOMS: atom_id res chain seq x y z
N MET A 1 -1.51 -14.65 8.23
CA MET A 1 -2.85 -14.08 7.98
C MET A 1 -2.90 -13.44 6.61
N LYS A 2 -4.08 -13.35 6.05
CA LYS A 2 -4.27 -12.81 4.71
C LYS A 2 -4.78 -11.38 4.81
N ILE A 3 -4.17 -10.49 4.03
CA ILE A 3 -4.57 -9.09 3.97
C ILE A 3 -4.96 -8.79 2.52
N ILE A 4 -6.14 -8.22 2.33
CA ILE A 4 -6.65 -7.91 1.00
C ILE A 4 -6.28 -6.46 0.68
N VAL A 5 -5.59 -6.25 -0.44
CA VAL A 5 -5.12 -4.92 -0.81
C VAL A 5 -5.80 -4.51 -2.11
N ASN A 6 -6.50 -3.38 -2.08
CA ASN A 6 -7.14 -2.80 -3.26
C ASN A 6 -6.31 -1.60 -3.68
N PHE A 7 -5.71 -1.67 -4.86
CA PHE A 7 -4.79 -0.64 -5.32
C PHE A 7 -5.50 0.51 -5.97
N ASP A 8 -4.94 1.71 -5.78
CA ASP A 8 -5.41 2.89 -6.48
C ASP A 8 -4.98 2.83 -7.94
N PHE A 9 -5.63 3.64 -8.77
CA PHE A 9 -5.33 3.72 -10.19
C PHE A 9 -3.82 3.92 -10.44
N ILE A 10 -3.16 4.69 -9.56
CA ILE A 10 -1.74 4.98 -9.69
C ILE A 10 -0.89 3.71 -9.69
N GLN A 11 -1.26 2.71 -8.88
CA GLN A 11 -0.49 1.48 -8.75
C GLN A 11 -0.95 0.36 -9.66
N GLN A 12 -2.14 0.48 -10.26
CA GLN A 12 -2.77 -0.67 -10.93
C GLN A 12 -1.97 -1.18 -12.12
N GLU A 13 -1.26 -0.30 -12.79
CA GLU A 13 -0.43 -0.71 -13.93
C GLU A 13 0.64 -1.71 -13.50
N LEU A 14 1.16 -1.57 -12.30
CA LEU A 14 2.27 -2.39 -11.81
C LEU A 14 1.81 -3.49 -10.85
N ALA A 15 0.74 -3.25 -10.10
CA ALA A 15 0.32 -4.15 -9.03
C ALA A 15 -1.02 -4.85 -9.29
N GLY A 16 -1.77 -4.40 -10.32
CA GLY A 16 -3.11 -4.93 -10.54
C GLY A 16 -4.13 -4.22 -9.68
N LYS A 17 -5.38 -4.64 -9.78
CA LYS A 17 -6.46 -3.98 -9.05
C LYS A 17 -6.52 -4.42 -7.60
N THR A 18 -6.35 -5.70 -7.35
CA THR A 18 -6.47 -6.29 -6.01
C THR A 18 -5.45 -7.40 -5.88
N ASP A 19 -4.87 -7.52 -4.69
CA ASP A 19 -3.95 -8.61 -4.40
C ASP A 19 -4.16 -9.05 -2.95
N VAL A 20 -3.74 -10.26 -2.63
CA VAL A 20 -3.81 -10.79 -1.28
C VAL A 20 -2.39 -11.03 -0.80
N PHE A 21 -2.05 -10.45 0.33
CA PHE A 21 -0.73 -10.62 0.93
C PHE A 21 -0.82 -11.53 2.14
N GLU A 22 0.03 -12.55 2.16
CA GLU A 22 0.14 -13.42 3.31
C GLU A 22 1.24 -12.86 4.21
N VAL A 23 0.89 -12.51 5.45
CA VAL A 23 1.83 -11.89 6.38
C VAL A 23 1.71 -12.56 7.75
N ALA A 24 2.75 -12.42 8.57
CA ALA A 24 2.75 -12.98 9.91
C ALA A 24 1.76 -12.24 10.80
N ASP A 25 1.23 -12.94 11.80
CA ASP A 25 0.40 -12.31 12.82
C ASP A 25 1.22 -11.22 13.51
N GLY A 26 0.59 -10.08 13.75
CA GLY A 26 1.26 -8.97 14.39
C GLY A 26 1.96 -8.01 13.44
N THR A 27 1.91 -8.29 12.14
CA THR A 27 2.48 -7.37 11.13
C THR A 27 1.79 -6.02 11.22
N ILE A 28 2.58 -4.95 11.20
CA ILE A 28 2.04 -3.60 11.20
C ILE A 28 1.90 -3.10 9.75
N LEU A 29 1.05 -2.08 9.59
CA LEU A 29 0.78 -1.54 8.24
C LEU A 29 2.07 -1.12 7.53
N GLY A 30 2.99 -0.46 8.23
CA GLY A 30 4.24 -0.02 7.60
C GLY A 30 5.02 -1.16 6.96
N ASP A 31 5.06 -2.32 7.62
CA ASP A 31 5.77 -3.47 7.06
C ASP A 31 5.06 -4.02 5.83
N LEU A 32 3.73 -4.05 5.84
CA LEU A 32 2.98 -4.46 4.66
C LEU A 32 3.23 -3.50 3.49
N LEU A 33 3.26 -2.19 3.76
CA LEU A 33 3.50 -1.22 2.70
C LEU A 33 4.89 -1.38 2.09
N ARG A 34 5.89 -1.74 2.90
CA ARG A 34 7.23 -2.02 2.35
C ARG A 34 7.21 -3.23 1.44
N MET A 35 6.44 -4.26 1.78
CA MET A 35 6.30 -5.43 0.90
C MET A 35 5.63 -5.05 -0.41
N ILE A 36 4.58 -4.24 -0.33
CA ILE A 36 3.89 -3.75 -1.52
C ILE A 36 4.84 -2.96 -2.41
N ASP A 37 5.60 -2.05 -1.81
CA ASP A 37 6.51 -1.19 -2.57
C ASP A 37 7.62 -1.98 -3.23
N ALA A 38 8.11 -3.04 -2.58
CA ALA A 38 9.11 -3.91 -3.19
C ALA A 38 8.57 -4.53 -4.48
N LYS A 39 7.31 -4.97 -4.47
CA LYS A 39 6.68 -5.54 -5.66
C LYS A 39 6.48 -4.47 -6.74
N ILE A 40 6.07 -3.28 -6.35
CA ILE A 40 5.86 -2.18 -7.30
C ILE A 40 7.18 -1.81 -7.96
N MET A 41 8.25 -1.69 -7.17
CA MET A 41 9.55 -1.31 -7.71
C MET A 41 10.11 -2.38 -8.63
N GLU A 42 9.92 -3.65 -8.29
CA GLU A 42 10.38 -4.73 -9.15
C GLU A 42 9.60 -4.74 -10.47
N ALA A 43 8.29 -4.59 -10.41
CA ALA A 43 7.47 -4.55 -11.61
C ALA A 43 7.83 -3.35 -12.48
N GLY A 44 8.09 -2.20 -11.84
CA GLY A 44 8.51 -1.00 -12.57
C GLY A 44 9.84 -1.20 -13.27
N LYS A 45 10.79 -1.84 -12.60
CA LYS A 45 12.08 -2.14 -13.18
C LYS A 45 11.92 -3.05 -14.40
N ASN A 46 11.07 -4.06 -14.31
CA ASN A 46 10.84 -4.99 -15.40
C ASN A 46 10.16 -4.33 -16.59
N LYS A 47 9.32 -3.32 -16.34
CA LYS A 47 8.61 -2.59 -17.40
C LYS A 47 9.27 -1.29 -17.79
N ASN A 48 10.40 -0.98 -17.17
CA ASN A 48 11.15 0.25 -17.41
C ASN A 48 10.30 1.49 -17.12
N ILE A 49 9.60 1.46 -16.00
CA ILE A 49 8.72 2.53 -15.55
C ILE A 49 9.29 3.15 -14.27
N ASP A 50 9.30 4.48 -14.20
CA ASP A 50 9.74 5.19 -13.00
C ASP A 50 8.65 5.06 -11.92
N THR A 51 9.01 4.56 -10.74
CA THR A 51 8.06 4.30 -9.67
C THR A 51 8.10 5.35 -8.56
N THR A 52 8.80 6.47 -8.77
CA THR A 52 8.98 7.49 -7.73
C THR A 52 7.66 7.93 -7.11
N TYR A 53 6.62 8.10 -7.91
CA TYR A 53 5.32 8.56 -7.43
C TYR A 53 4.28 7.44 -7.37
N LYS A 54 4.71 6.19 -7.48
CA LYS A 54 3.79 5.04 -7.50
C LYS A 54 3.89 4.17 -6.26
N THR A 55 4.94 4.33 -5.46
CA THR A 55 5.07 3.58 -4.20
C THR A 55 4.16 4.18 -3.15
N THR A 56 3.81 3.37 -2.15
CA THR A 56 2.96 3.82 -1.05
C THR A 56 3.74 4.64 -0.02
N LEU A 57 5.04 4.41 0.06
CA LEU A 57 5.90 5.13 0.99
C LEU A 57 6.95 5.94 0.23
N ALA A 58 7.32 7.07 0.82
CA ALA A 58 8.47 7.85 0.40
C ALA A 58 9.33 8.00 1.64
N GLY A 59 10.38 7.16 1.73
CA GLY A 59 11.18 7.07 2.94
C GLY A 59 10.35 6.50 4.08
N SER A 60 10.21 7.23 5.16
CA SER A 60 9.48 6.79 6.35
C SER A 60 8.08 7.38 6.43
N GLN A 61 7.59 7.98 5.36
CA GLN A 61 6.28 8.63 5.33
C GLN A 61 5.45 8.11 4.17
N LEU A 62 4.15 8.30 4.26
CA LEU A 62 3.25 7.98 3.15
C LEU A 62 3.54 8.91 1.97
N ASN A 63 3.46 8.35 0.78
CA ASN A 63 3.81 9.05 -0.46
C ASN A 63 2.57 9.68 -1.09
N GLY A 64 2.03 10.70 -0.42
CA GLY A 64 0.89 11.45 -0.96
C GLY A 64 -0.44 10.72 -0.87
N CYS A 65 -0.55 9.72 -0.01
CA CYS A 65 -1.78 8.96 0.13
C CYS A 65 -2.13 8.77 1.59
N VAL A 66 -3.39 8.40 1.82
CA VAL A 66 -3.87 7.95 3.12
C VAL A 66 -4.32 6.51 2.93
N VAL A 67 -4.07 5.68 3.94
CA VAL A 67 -4.45 4.28 3.89
C VAL A 67 -5.70 4.08 4.73
N PHE A 68 -6.69 3.41 4.14
CA PHE A 68 -7.92 3.05 4.84
C PHE A 68 -7.88 1.55 5.11
N ILE A 69 -8.19 1.17 6.32
CA ILE A 69 -8.29 -0.23 6.72
C ILE A 69 -9.74 -0.47 7.10
N ASN A 70 -10.41 -1.33 6.34
CA ASN A 70 -11.84 -1.63 6.54
C ASN A 70 -12.68 -0.35 6.53
N GLY A 71 -12.29 0.62 5.69
CA GLY A 71 -13.05 1.84 5.49
C GLY A 71 -12.71 2.99 6.41
N SER A 72 -11.71 2.85 7.27
CA SER A 72 -11.33 3.90 8.22
C SER A 72 -9.83 4.10 8.23
N ALA A 73 -9.39 5.34 8.33
CA ALA A 73 -7.96 5.63 8.46
C ALA A 73 -7.55 5.37 9.91
N PRO A 74 -6.56 4.51 10.14
CA PRO A 74 -6.13 4.21 11.51
C PRO A 74 -5.39 5.40 12.11
N GLU A 75 -5.53 5.55 13.42
CA GLU A 75 -4.96 6.69 14.13
C GLU A 75 -3.43 6.70 14.07
N LYS A 76 -2.82 5.54 14.25
CA LYS A 76 -1.35 5.43 14.27
C LYS A 76 -0.78 4.98 12.93
N MET A 77 -1.58 5.00 11.91
CA MET A 77 -1.23 4.71 10.53
C MET A 77 -0.17 3.60 10.37
N LEU A 78 1.10 3.95 10.21
CA LEU A 78 2.15 2.96 9.90
C LEU A 78 2.39 1.96 11.03
N GLU A 79 2.07 2.33 12.26
CA GLU A 79 2.24 1.45 13.41
C GLU A 79 1.00 0.63 13.72
N HIS A 80 -0.06 0.82 12.94
CA HIS A 80 -1.31 0.08 13.15
C HIS A 80 -1.09 -1.42 12.93
N ARG A 81 -1.50 -2.23 13.90
CA ARG A 81 -1.37 -3.67 13.81
C ARG A 81 -2.49 -4.24 12.97
N LEU A 82 -2.13 -5.03 11.96
CA LEU A 82 -3.09 -5.62 11.05
C LEU A 82 -3.73 -6.86 11.66
N HIS A 83 -4.93 -7.18 11.20
CA HIS A 83 -5.67 -8.37 11.59
C HIS A 83 -6.05 -9.16 10.34
N GLY A 84 -6.27 -10.44 10.50
CA GLY A 84 -6.63 -11.30 9.37
C GLY A 84 -7.86 -10.80 8.64
N GLU A 85 -7.82 -10.86 7.32
CA GLU A 85 -8.89 -10.45 6.43
C GLU A 85 -9.10 -8.93 6.38
N ASP A 86 -8.17 -8.13 6.94
CA ASP A 86 -8.25 -6.68 6.79
C ASP A 86 -8.22 -6.30 5.32
N ASN A 87 -8.99 -5.26 5.00
CA ASN A 87 -9.14 -4.77 3.64
C ASN A 87 -8.48 -3.39 3.56
N ILE A 88 -7.45 -3.29 2.73
CA ILE A 88 -6.63 -2.09 2.63
C ILE A 88 -7.00 -1.34 1.36
N GLU A 89 -7.19 -0.02 1.47
CA GLU A 89 -7.43 0.84 0.33
C GLU A 89 -6.54 2.07 0.43
N PHE A 90 -6.18 2.62 -0.73
CA PHE A 90 -5.37 3.84 -0.79
C PHE A 90 -6.19 4.97 -1.36
N VAL A 91 -6.10 6.14 -0.72
CA VAL A 91 -6.75 7.34 -1.20
C VAL A 91 -5.67 8.39 -1.43
N TYR A 92 -5.46 8.76 -2.68
CA TYR A 92 -4.51 9.80 -3.04
C TYR A 92 -5.24 11.12 -3.07
N GLY A 93 -4.75 12.00 -2.22
CA GLY A 93 -5.36 13.25 -2.19
C GLY A 93 -4.59 14.19 -3.05
N PHE A 94 -5.07 14.85 -3.68
CA PHE A 94 -4.47 15.69 -4.34
C PHE A 94 -5.20 16.62 -4.60
N CYS A 95 -5.56 16.74 -4.16
CA CYS A 95 -6.03 17.53 -4.36
C CYS A 95 -5.79 18.53 -4.66
N GLY A 96 -5.68 18.60 -5.05
CA GLY A 96 -5.54 19.42 -5.44
C GLY A 96 -5.08 20.02 -5.44
N GLY A 97 -4.91 19.60 -5.21
CA GLY A 97 -4.54 20.17 -5.32
C GLY A 97 -4.72 20.61 -5.37
#